data_5c4492f7b04aa7e8d0d6d3782c8a46a8
#
_entry.id   5c4492f7b04aa7e8d0d6d3782c8a46a8
#
_cell.length_a   1.000
_cell.length_b   1.000
_cell.length_c   1.000
_cell.angle_alpha   90.00
_cell.angle_beta   90.00
_cell.angle_gamma   90.00
#
_symmetry.space_group_name_H-M   'P 1'
#
loop_
_entity.id
_entity.type
_entity.pdbx_description
1 polymer ?
#
loop_
_entity_poly.entity_id
_entity_poly.type
_entity_poly.pdbx_seq_one_letter_code
_entity_poly.pdbx_strand_id
1 'polypeptide(L)'
;MNNSPVQNFWQLVSGNADQLLSLVDEESELAHELLEEVQHQLSDIDPHLTVFCARDESGTGIELVFGCDGYSQSIDTVLFLVAAAPKISQIKVLAFNPRIENIPEAIEIGDAVLELNELFFGLRNIGEELHLDLYLDDLPIVDDAPQTDAALMFLDAIVGEYDLMTRIHSVNWLDLPEDPLDHGLKPLIELRKQFDLLRPKRPA
;
A
#
# COMPACT_ATOMS: atom_id res chain seq x y z
N MET A 1 -3.95 0.24 -36.27
CA MET A 1 -4.08 -0.81 -35.24
C MET A 1 -4.36 -0.07 -33.95
N ASN A 2 -5.48 -0.33 -33.30
CA ASN A 2 -5.76 0.29 -32.01
C ASN A 2 -4.88 -0.42 -30.97
N ASN A 3 -4.02 0.35 -30.30
CA ASN A 3 -3.26 -0.14 -29.16
C ASN A 3 -4.22 -0.56 -28.03
N SER A 4 -3.81 -1.52 -27.20
CA SER A 4 -4.58 -1.83 -25.99
C SER A 4 -4.50 -0.67 -24.97
N PRO A 5 -5.49 -0.50 -24.07
CA PRO A 5 -5.42 0.52 -23.02
C PRO A 5 -4.09 0.50 -22.25
N VAL A 6 -3.59 -0.69 -21.90
CA VAL A 6 -2.28 -0.85 -21.23
C VAL A 6 -1.12 -0.37 -22.07
N GLN A 7 -1.15 -0.57 -23.40
CA GLN A 7 -0.08 -0.05 -24.29
C GLN A 7 -0.13 1.47 -24.36
N ASN A 8 -1.32 2.07 -24.44
CA ASN A 8 -1.48 3.53 -24.44
C ASN A 8 -0.97 4.13 -23.13
N PHE A 9 -1.33 3.52 -22.01
CA PHE A 9 -0.86 3.92 -20.68
C PHE A 9 0.68 3.96 -20.61
N TRP A 10 1.35 2.87 -20.98
CA TRP A 10 2.82 2.83 -20.93
C TRP A 10 3.50 3.74 -21.94
N GLN A 11 2.83 4.07 -23.06
CA GLN A 11 3.33 5.11 -23.98
C GLN A 11 3.25 6.50 -23.35
N LEU A 12 2.16 6.82 -22.64
CA LEU A 12 2.03 8.07 -21.90
C LEU A 12 3.14 8.20 -20.84
N VAL A 13 3.30 7.19 -19.97
CA VAL A 13 4.31 7.19 -18.90
C VAL A 13 5.72 7.32 -19.48
N SER A 14 6.05 6.53 -20.51
CA SER A 14 7.39 6.57 -21.14
C SER A 14 7.66 7.88 -21.86
N GLY A 15 6.65 8.48 -22.50
CA GLY A 15 6.77 9.74 -23.22
C GLY A 15 6.96 10.95 -22.30
N ASN A 16 6.57 10.84 -21.04
CA ASN A 16 6.66 11.91 -20.03
C ASN A 16 7.60 11.56 -18.87
N ALA A 17 8.54 10.64 -19.08
CA ALA A 17 9.44 10.15 -18.02
C ALA A 17 10.23 11.28 -17.34
N ASP A 18 10.78 12.23 -18.09
CA ASP A 18 11.53 13.35 -17.55
C ASP A 18 10.65 14.27 -16.68
N GLN A 19 9.39 14.46 -17.07
CA GLN A 19 8.43 15.25 -16.30
C GLN A 19 8.01 14.49 -15.01
N LEU A 20 7.82 13.18 -15.07
CA LEU A 20 7.57 12.36 -13.89
C LEU A 20 8.75 12.40 -12.92
N LEU A 21 9.99 12.40 -13.40
CA LEU A 21 11.17 12.54 -12.55
C LEU A 21 11.23 13.90 -11.85
N SER A 22 10.67 14.96 -12.43
CA SER A 22 10.61 16.29 -11.81
C SER A 22 9.51 16.43 -10.75
N LEU A 23 8.51 15.54 -10.73
CA LEU A 23 7.39 15.55 -9.76
C LEU A 23 7.84 15.53 -8.30
N VAL A 24 8.95 14.88 -8.04
CA VAL A 24 9.42 14.65 -6.65
C VAL A 24 10.26 15.82 -6.12
N ASP A 25 10.65 16.76 -7.00
CA ASP A 25 11.52 17.90 -6.65
C ASP A 25 10.79 19.24 -6.54
N GLU A 26 9.62 19.38 -7.15
CA GLU A 26 8.89 20.65 -7.20
C GLU A 26 7.38 20.41 -7.08
N GLU A 27 6.69 21.27 -6.31
CA GLU A 27 5.24 21.45 -6.39
C GLU A 27 4.90 22.14 -7.73
N SER A 28 5.10 21.44 -8.83
CA SER A 28 4.85 21.94 -10.17
C SER A 28 3.39 21.65 -10.56
N GLU A 29 2.64 22.68 -10.94
CA GLU A 29 1.27 22.55 -11.43
C GLU A 29 1.17 21.58 -12.62
N LEU A 30 2.16 21.62 -13.54
CA LEU A 30 2.27 20.70 -14.69
C LEU A 30 2.47 19.24 -14.27
N ALA A 31 3.08 19.03 -13.14
CA ALA A 31 3.34 17.71 -12.60
C ALA A 31 2.06 17.09 -12.00
N HIS A 32 1.25 17.89 -11.33
CA HIS A 32 -0.07 17.47 -10.85
C HIS A 32 -1.01 17.14 -12.03
N GLU A 33 -1.05 17.98 -13.07
CA GLU A 33 -1.84 17.69 -14.27
C GLU A 33 -1.43 16.36 -14.94
N LEU A 34 -0.14 16.04 -14.94
CA LEU A 34 0.35 14.77 -15.48
C LEU A 34 -0.10 13.58 -14.61
N LEU A 35 -0.05 13.70 -13.29
CA LEU A 35 -0.53 12.64 -12.40
C LEU A 35 -2.04 12.41 -12.57
N GLU A 36 -2.82 13.46 -12.72
CA GLU A 36 -4.25 13.34 -13.02
C GLU A 36 -4.50 12.62 -14.35
N GLU A 37 -3.71 12.94 -15.39
CA GLU A 37 -3.81 12.23 -16.68
C GLU A 37 -3.41 10.75 -16.53
N VAL A 38 -2.33 10.45 -15.80
CA VAL A 38 -1.90 9.08 -15.51
C VAL A 38 -2.99 8.32 -14.77
N GLN A 39 -3.60 8.92 -13.75
CA GLN A 39 -4.70 8.31 -13.00
C GLN A 39 -5.96 8.12 -13.88
N HIS A 40 -6.24 9.06 -14.77
CA HIS A 40 -7.35 8.92 -15.72
C HIS A 40 -7.14 7.74 -16.66
N GLN A 41 -5.95 7.61 -17.23
CA GLN A 41 -5.60 6.47 -18.10
C GLN A 41 -5.60 5.13 -17.38
N LEU A 42 -5.29 5.10 -16.08
CA LEU A 42 -5.45 3.89 -15.26
C LEU A 42 -6.92 3.52 -15.11
N SER A 43 -7.80 4.50 -14.89
CA SER A 43 -9.24 4.28 -14.73
C SER A 43 -9.88 3.69 -16.00
N ASP A 44 -9.32 3.96 -17.19
CA ASP A 44 -9.75 3.34 -18.44
C ASP A 44 -9.38 1.84 -18.54
N ILE A 45 -8.39 1.39 -17.75
CA ILE A 45 -8.00 -0.01 -17.67
C ILE A 45 -8.85 -0.73 -16.62
N ASP A 46 -8.89 -0.17 -15.41
CA ASP A 46 -9.70 -0.65 -14.29
C ASP A 46 -9.91 0.55 -13.32
N PRO A 47 -11.16 0.90 -12.97
CA PRO A 47 -11.45 2.07 -12.14
C PRO A 47 -10.91 2.01 -10.71
N HIS A 48 -10.49 0.85 -10.26
CA HIS A 48 -9.92 0.65 -8.92
C HIS A 48 -8.39 0.71 -8.90
N LEU A 49 -7.72 0.90 -10.05
CA LEU A 49 -6.27 1.04 -10.06
C LEU A 49 -5.84 2.38 -9.49
N THR A 50 -4.80 2.33 -8.70
CA THR A 50 -4.15 3.50 -8.12
C THR A 50 -2.68 3.55 -8.51
N VAL A 51 -2.09 4.74 -8.47
CA VAL A 51 -0.66 4.96 -8.65
C VAL A 51 -0.15 5.92 -7.59
N PHE A 52 0.96 5.56 -6.98
CA PHE A 52 1.72 6.42 -6.09
C PHE A 52 3.11 6.64 -6.68
N CYS A 53 3.61 7.87 -6.57
CA CYS A 53 4.94 8.25 -7.04
C CYS A 53 5.78 8.72 -5.85
N ALA A 54 6.93 8.11 -5.65
CA ALA A 54 7.87 8.49 -4.61
C ALA A 54 9.30 8.55 -5.16
N ARG A 55 10.19 9.27 -4.46
CA ARG A 55 11.63 9.22 -4.74
C ARG A 55 12.16 7.84 -4.38
N ASP A 56 13.02 7.29 -5.23
CA ASP A 56 13.69 6.02 -4.92
C ASP A 56 14.71 6.18 -3.76
N GLU A 57 15.15 5.06 -3.20
CA GLU A 57 16.12 5.06 -2.09
C GLU A 57 17.45 5.73 -2.46
N SER A 58 17.82 5.76 -3.74
CA SER A 58 19.05 6.41 -4.22
C SER A 58 18.94 7.94 -4.29
N GLY A 59 17.73 8.47 -4.27
CA GLY A 59 17.43 9.88 -4.43
C GLY A 59 17.63 10.41 -5.86
N THR A 60 17.90 9.54 -6.83
CA THR A 60 18.18 9.93 -8.23
C THR A 60 17.10 9.49 -9.22
N GLY A 61 16.17 8.66 -8.78
CA GLY A 61 15.05 8.15 -9.55
C GLY A 61 13.74 8.21 -8.78
N ILE A 62 12.72 7.65 -9.37
CA ILE A 62 11.40 7.52 -8.74
C ILE A 62 10.92 6.07 -8.77
N GLU A 63 10.06 5.75 -7.83
CA GLU A 63 9.26 4.54 -7.80
C GLU A 63 7.81 4.88 -8.16
N LEU A 64 7.27 4.19 -9.16
CA LEU A 64 5.85 4.18 -9.46
C LEU A 64 5.27 2.90 -8.87
N VAL A 65 4.49 3.03 -7.82
CA VAL A 65 3.83 1.93 -7.13
C VAL A 65 2.37 1.88 -7.57
N PHE A 66 1.97 0.77 -8.18
CA PHE A 66 0.60 0.54 -8.62
C PHE A 66 -0.12 -0.36 -7.63
N GLY A 67 -1.29 0.05 -7.19
CA GLY A 67 -2.16 -0.66 -6.27
C GLY A 67 -3.59 -0.73 -6.76
N CYS A 68 -4.49 -1.16 -5.90
CA CYS A 68 -5.93 -1.22 -6.18
C CYS A 68 -6.80 -0.95 -4.95
N ASP A 69 -6.29 -0.20 -3.98
CA ASP A 69 -7.04 0.36 -2.84
C ASP A 69 -7.96 -0.68 -2.14
N GLY A 70 -7.41 -1.85 -1.85
CA GLY A 70 -8.15 -2.94 -1.20
C GLY A 70 -9.10 -3.74 -2.09
N TYR A 71 -9.31 -3.36 -3.36
CA TYR A 71 -10.18 -4.10 -4.30
C TYR A 71 -9.49 -5.36 -4.82
N SER A 72 -9.64 -6.47 -4.11
CA SER A 72 -8.95 -7.73 -4.41
C SER A 72 -9.22 -8.30 -5.82
N GLN A 73 -10.38 -7.98 -6.43
CA GLN A 73 -10.69 -8.36 -7.80
C GLN A 73 -9.76 -7.70 -8.84
N SER A 74 -9.12 -6.59 -8.51
CA SER A 74 -8.23 -5.85 -9.42
C SER A 74 -6.75 -6.25 -9.28
N ILE A 75 -6.41 -7.17 -8.36
CA ILE A 75 -5.03 -7.64 -8.14
C ILE A 75 -4.38 -8.16 -9.43
N ASP A 76 -5.08 -9.02 -10.18
CA ASP A 76 -4.56 -9.58 -11.43
C ASP A 76 -4.32 -8.48 -12.48
N THR A 77 -5.15 -7.42 -12.48
CA THR A 77 -4.98 -6.27 -13.38
C THR A 77 -3.74 -5.47 -13.01
N VAL A 78 -3.48 -5.23 -11.73
CA VAL A 78 -2.23 -4.59 -11.25
C VAL A 78 -1.01 -5.39 -11.69
N LEU A 79 -1.01 -6.70 -11.42
CA LEU A 79 0.11 -7.58 -11.79
C LEU A 79 0.34 -7.61 -13.30
N PHE A 80 -0.73 -7.66 -14.11
CA PHE A 80 -0.64 -7.62 -15.56
C PHE A 80 -0.10 -6.28 -16.07
N LEU A 81 -0.59 -5.16 -15.52
CA LEU A 81 -0.13 -3.81 -15.86
C LEU A 81 1.37 -3.67 -15.61
N VAL A 82 1.83 -4.03 -14.41
CA VAL A 82 3.24 -3.93 -14.02
C VAL A 82 4.13 -4.88 -14.84
N ALA A 83 3.67 -6.10 -15.11
CA ALA A 83 4.40 -7.04 -15.97
C ALA A 83 4.56 -6.56 -17.42
N ALA A 84 3.66 -5.69 -17.90
CA ALA A 84 3.71 -5.08 -19.23
C ALA A 84 4.57 -3.80 -19.28
N ALA A 85 5.10 -3.34 -18.14
CA ALA A 85 5.88 -2.11 -18.05
C ALA A 85 7.15 -2.20 -18.92
N PRO A 86 7.42 -1.19 -19.76
CA PRO A 86 8.70 -1.08 -20.43
C PRO A 86 9.79 -0.69 -19.43
N LYS A 87 11.05 -0.94 -19.80
CA LYS A 87 12.16 -0.49 -18.98
C LYS A 87 12.38 1.01 -19.22
N ILE A 88 12.10 1.83 -18.20
CA ILE A 88 12.27 3.29 -18.23
C ILE A 88 13.45 3.66 -17.33
N SER A 89 14.37 4.51 -17.84
CA SER A 89 15.53 4.93 -17.05
C SER A 89 15.10 5.70 -15.81
N GLN A 90 15.70 5.41 -14.67
CA GLN A 90 15.44 6.07 -13.38
C GLN A 90 13.99 5.94 -12.84
N ILE A 91 13.15 5.15 -13.50
CA ILE A 91 11.80 4.84 -13.01
C ILE A 91 11.73 3.35 -12.67
N LYS A 92 11.53 3.06 -11.41
CA LYS A 92 11.25 1.71 -10.91
C LYS A 92 9.73 1.52 -10.81
N VAL A 93 9.23 0.46 -11.41
CA VAL A 93 7.80 0.13 -11.41
C VAL A 93 7.57 -1.02 -10.45
N LEU A 94 6.64 -0.85 -9.53
CA LEU A 94 6.30 -1.82 -8.51
C LEU A 94 4.80 -2.13 -8.53
N ALA A 95 4.46 -3.37 -8.29
CA ALA A 95 3.10 -3.77 -7.95
C ALA A 95 2.98 -3.83 -6.44
N PHE A 96 2.04 -3.07 -5.92
CA PHE A 96 1.72 -2.97 -4.50
C PHE A 96 2.83 -2.36 -3.63
N ASN A 97 2.44 -1.72 -2.55
CA ASN A 97 3.37 -1.19 -1.55
C ASN A 97 4.17 -2.33 -0.91
N PRO A 98 5.51 -2.33 -1.04
CA PRO A 98 6.33 -3.36 -0.46
C PRO A 98 6.46 -3.17 1.06
N ARG A 99 6.86 -4.23 1.76
CA ARG A 99 7.36 -4.11 3.13
C ARG A 99 8.58 -3.21 3.16
N ILE A 100 8.66 -2.34 4.16
CA ILE A 100 9.81 -1.47 4.35
C ILE A 100 10.66 -1.95 5.55
N GLU A 101 11.97 -1.75 5.49
CA GLU A 101 12.87 -2.18 6.58
C GLU A 101 12.70 -1.30 7.82
N ASN A 102 12.69 0.01 7.62
CA ASN A 102 12.60 1.01 8.68
C ASN A 102 11.16 1.50 8.79
N ILE A 103 10.36 0.82 9.62
CA ILE A 103 8.98 1.21 9.88
C ILE A 103 9.01 2.55 10.62
N PRO A 104 8.24 3.58 10.19
CA PRO A 104 8.19 4.86 10.88
C PRO A 104 7.63 4.68 12.30
N GLU A 105 8.04 5.55 13.23
CA GLU A 105 7.53 5.55 14.61
C GLU A 105 6.11 6.13 14.67
N ALA A 106 5.78 7.07 13.76
CA ALA A 106 4.47 7.70 13.63
C ALA A 106 4.12 7.93 12.15
N ILE A 107 2.82 7.99 11.87
CA ILE A 107 2.26 8.41 10.56
C ILE A 107 1.32 9.58 10.81
N GLU A 108 1.49 10.64 10.00
CA GLU A 108 0.71 11.86 10.06
C GLU A 108 -0.18 11.96 8.82
N ILE A 109 -1.49 12.15 9.01
CA ILE A 109 -2.46 12.38 7.94
C ILE A 109 -3.32 13.59 8.32
N GLY A 110 -3.10 14.71 7.64
CA GLY A 110 -3.72 15.98 8.03
C GLY A 110 -3.31 16.39 9.45
N ASP A 111 -4.28 16.57 10.32
CA ASP A 111 -4.06 16.92 11.73
C ASP A 111 -3.96 15.68 12.65
N ALA A 112 -4.16 14.48 12.11
CA ALA A 112 -4.10 13.25 12.88
C ALA A 112 -2.68 12.67 12.87
N VAL A 113 -2.20 12.27 14.04
CA VAL A 113 -0.93 11.56 14.24
C VAL A 113 -1.25 10.24 14.91
N LEU A 114 -0.75 9.14 14.35
CA LEU A 114 -0.86 7.82 14.94
C LEU A 114 0.54 7.25 15.18
N GLU A 115 0.84 6.91 16.42
CA GLU A 115 2.12 6.30 16.79
C GLU A 115 2.04 4.77 16.72
N LEU A 116 3.09 4.14 16.20
CA LEU A 116 3.17 2.68 16.06
C LEU A 116 3.01 1.93 17.40
N ASN A 117 3.47 2.53 18.48
CA ASN A 117 3.41 1.95 19.83
C ASN A 117 2.01 1.97 20.45
N GLU A 118 1.07 2.74 19.89
CA GLU A 118 -0.34 2.80 20.30
C GLU A 118 -1.17 1.65 19.70
N LEU A 119 -0.61 0.92 18.72
CA LEU A 119 -1.29 -0.13 18.00
C LEU A 119 -0.93 -1.53 18.53
N PHE A 120 -1.96 -2.31 18.79
CA PHE A 120 -1.83 -3.71 19.18
C PHE A 120 -2.62 -4.60 18.22
N PHE A 121 -2.27 -5.89 18.19
CA PHE A 121 -2.95 -6.82 17.31
C PHE A 121 -3.14 -8.19 17.93
N GLY A 122 -4.13 -8.92 17.39
CA GLY A 122 -4.33 -10.35 17.55
C GLY A 122 -4.49 -11.03 16.18
N LEU A 123 -3.96 -12.23 16.01
CA LEU A 123 -4.19 -13.04 14.81
C LEU A 123 -5.05 -14.24 15.17
N ARG A 124 -6.12 -14.45 14.42
CA ARG A 124 -7.04 -15.58 14.60
C ARG A 124 -7.19 -16.38 13.33
N ASN A 125 -7.11 -17.70 13.44
CA ASN A 125 -7.49 -18.60 12.36
C ASN A 125 -8.94 -19.07 12.58
N ILE A 126 -9.80 -18.85 11.59
CA ILE A 126 -11.18 -19.34 11.57
C ILE A 126 -11.28 -20.27 10.34
N GLY A 127 -11.16 -21.58 10.58
CA GLY A 127 -10.96 -22.53 9.49
C GLY A 127 -9.60 -22.32 8.82
N GLU A 128 -9.61 -22.05 7.50
CA GLU A 128 -8.41 -21.76 6.70
C GLU A 128 -8.15 -20.25 6.55
N GLU A 129 -9.04 -19.39 7.08
CA GLU A 129 -8.99 -17.95 6.95
C GLU A 129 -8.23 -17.31 8.11
N LEU A 130 -7.29 -16.41 7.79
CA LEU A 130 -6.53 -15.62 8.75
C LEU A 130 -7.21 -14.26 8.95
N HIS A 131 -7.59 -13.96 10.17
CA HIS A 131 -8.21 -12.70 10.56
C HIS A 131 -7.23 -11.90 11.43
N LEU A 132 -7.12 -10.62 11.16
CA LEU A 132 -6.35 -9.67 11.93
C LEU A 132 -7.30 -8.80 12.74
N ASP A 133 -7.17 -8.86 14.07
CA ASP A 133 -7.81 -7.94 14.99
C ASP A 133 -6.82 -6.84 15.31
N LEU A 134 -7.12 -5.60 14.95
CA LEU A 134 -6.32 -4.43 15.22
C LEU A 134 -6.96 -3.60 16.32
N TYR A 135 -6.17 -3.26 17.32
CA TYR A 135 -6.60 -2.54 18.51
C TYR A 135 -5.92 -1.21 18.59
N LEU A 136 -6.70 -0.14 18.76
CA LEU A 136 -6.25 1.22 18.98
C LEU A 136 -7.19 1.94 19.93
N ASP A 137 -6.70 2.96 20.61
CA ASP A 137 -7.49 3.79 21.51
C ASP A 137 -8.33 4.78 20.69
N ASP A 138 -9.47 5.21 21.23
CA ASP A 138 -10.37 6.18 20.61
C ASP A 138 -10.73 5.84 19.14
N LEU A 139 -11.18 4.60 18.91
CA LEU A 139 -11.60 4.14 17.58
C LEU A 139 -12.54 5.16 16.93
N PRO A 140 -12.18 5.72 15.78
CA PRO A 140 -13.08 6.60 15.06
C PRO A 140 -14.30 5.81 14.58
N ILE A 141 -15.50 6.33 14.85
CA ILE A 141 -16.79 5.71 14.50
C ILE A 141 -17.11 5.88 13.00
N VAL A 142 -16.21 6.51 12.24
CA VAL A 142 -16.46 6.92 10.85
C VAL A 142 -15.52 6.15 9.93
N ASP A 143 -16.08 5.50 8.92
CA ASP A 143 -15.32 5.02 7.76
C ASP A 143 -14.57 6.25 7.15
N ASP A 144 -13.33 6.07 6.69
CA ASP A 144 -12.44 7.12 6.17
C ASP A 144 -11.85 8.08 7.24
N ALA A 145 -11.69 7.63 8.48
CA ALA A 145 -10.97 8.41 9.46
C ALA A 145 -9.45 8.41 9.19
N PRO A 146 -8.75 9.55 9.30
CA PRO A 146 -7.31 9.61 9.08
C PRO A 146 -6.49 8.62 9.92
N GLN A 147 -6.96 8.26 11.12
CA GLN A 147 -6.33 7.25 11.97
C GLN A 147 -6.43 5.84 11.38
N THR A 148 -7.56 5.53 10.71
CA THR A 148 -7.75 4.25 10.01
C THR A 148 -6.77 4.14 8.85
N ASP A 149 -6.65 5.19 8.04
CA ASP A 149 -5.71 5.25 6.92
C ASP A 149 -4.26 5.12 7.40
N ALA A 150 -3.89 5.83 8.48
CA ALA A 150 -2.56 5.73 9.08
C ALA A 150 -2.27 4.31 9.56
N ALA A 151 -3.24 3.64 10.18
CA ALA A 151 -3.08 2.26 10.63
C ALA A 151 -2.95 1.27 9.46
N LEU A 152 -3.69 1.46 8.36
CA LEU A 152 -3.52 0.68 7.12
C LEU A 152 -2.14 0.90 6.51
N MET A 153 -1.63 2.12 6.48
CA MET A 153 -0.27 2.40 6.03
C MET A 153 0.79 1.70 6.89
N PHE A 154 0.59 1.59 8.22
CA PHE A 154 1.45 0.77 9.06
C PHE A 154 1.38 -0.73 8.69
N LEU A 155 0.18 -1.24 8.43
CA LEU A 155 0.01 -2.64 8.01
C LEU A 155 0.75 -2.91 6.69
N ASP A 156 0.63 -2.02 5.70
CA ASP A 156 1.36 -2.12 4.43
C ASP A 156 2.87 -2.07 4.65
N ALA A 157 3.35 -1.14 5.46
CA ALA A 157 4.77 -1.04 5.80
C ALA A 157 5.31 -2.31 6.47
N ILE A 158 4.51 -2.95 7.32
CA ILE A 158 4.90 -4.13 8.11
C ILE A 158 4.78 -5.42 7.32
N VAL A 159 3.63 -5.62 6.64
CA VAL A 159 3.24 -6.89 5.99
C VAL A 159 3.45 -6.84 4.48
N GLY A 160 3.26 -5.67 3.87
CA GLY A 160 3.16 -5.44 2.43
C GLY A 160 1.72 -5.56 1.94
N GLU A 161 1.29 -4.62 1.10
CA GLU A 161 -0.08 -4.51 0.59
C GLU A 161 -0.56 -5.83 -0.06
N TYR A 162 0.25 -6.42 -0.95
CA TYR A 162 -0.11 -7.68 -1.62
C TYR A 162 -0.37 -8.83 -0.63
N ASP A 163 0.52 -9.01 0.35
CA ASP A 163 0.37 -10.06 1.36
C ASP A 163 -0.83 -9.76 2.28
N LEU A 164 -1.08 -8.49 2.60
CA LEU A 164 -2.25 -8.07 3.37
C LEU A 164 -3.54 -8.45 2.65
N MET A 165 -3.68 -8.05 1.38
CA MET A 165 -4.88 -8.30 0.58
C MET A 165 -5.12 -9.78 0.24
N THR A 166 -4.05 -10.59 0.11
CA THR A 166 -4.19 -11.98 -0.36
C THR A 166 -4.19 -13.01 0.75
N ARG A 167 -3.75 -12.65 1.97
CA ARG A 167 -3.57 -13.61 3.07
C ARG A 167 -4.37 -13.26 4.31
N ILE A 168 -4.79 -12.00 4.48
CA ILE A 168 -5.69 -11.58 5.55
C ILE A 168 -7.11 -11.57 5.00
N HIS A 169 -8.00 -12.36 5.61
CA HIS A 169 -9.39 -12.44 5.20
C HIS A 169 -10.17 -11.19 5.64
N SER A 170 -9.91 -10.70 6.84
CA SER A 170 -10.49 -9.45 7.34
C SER A 170 -9.57 -8.76 8.34
N VAL A 171 -9.61 -7.44 8.36
CA VAL A 171 -9.09 -6.60 9.42
C VAL A 171 -10.27 -6.12 10.25
N ASN A 172 -10.28 -6.45 11.55
CA ASN A 172 -11.32 -6.03 12.47
C ASN A 172 -10.76 -4.94 13.38
N TRP A 173 -11.49 -3.85 13.51
CA TRP A 173 -11.12 -2.70 14.32
C TRP A 173 -11.75 -2.83 15.71
N LEU A 174 -10.96 -2.75 16.76
CA LEU A 174 -11.40 -3.00 18.14
C LEU A 174 -10.79 -1.96 19.08
N ASP A 175 -11.55 -1.61 20.13
CA ASP A 175 -11.06 -0.73 21.18
C ASP A 175 -9.92 -1.39 21.96
N LEU A 176 -8.89 -0.59 22.26
CA LEU A 176 -7.74 -1.03 23.02
C LEU A 176 -8.14 -1.20 24.49
N PRO A 177 -7.95 -2.41 25.11
CA PRO A 177 -8.18 -2.59 26.53
C PRO A 177 -7.09 -1.90 27.36
N GLU A 178 -7.38 -1.57 28.65
CA GLU A 178 -6.43 -0.90 29.56
C GLU A 178 -5.10 -1.64 29.68
N ASP A 179 -5.11 -2.99 29.70
CA ASP A 179 -3.92 -3.84 29.84
C ASP A 179 -3.82 -4.81 28.64
N PRO A 180 -3.44 -4.36 27.42
CA PRO A 180 -3.50 -5.17 26.20
C PRO A 180 -2.66 -6.46 26.29
N LEU A 181 -1.53 -6.44 26.98
CA LEU A 181 -0.66 -7.60 27.15
C LEU A 181 -1.31 -8.70 28.00
N ASP A 182 -2.13 -8.34 29.00
CA ASP A 182 -2.86 -9.29 29.84
C ASP A 182 -3.99 -9.99 29.06
N HIS A 183 -4.46 -9.35 27.98
CA HIS A 183 -5.40 -9.93 27.01
C HIS A 183 -4.71 -10.78 25.92
N GLY A 184 -3.38 -10.94 25.99
CA GLY A 184 -2.60 -11.71 25.01
C GLY A 184 -2.38 -10.99 23.69
N LEU A 185 -2.70 -9.68 23.62
CA LEU A 185 -2.43 -8.85 22.45
C LEU A 185 -0.93 -8.56 22.34
N LYS A 186 -0.49 -8.22 21.14
CA LYS A 186 0.92 -7.90 20.87
C LYS A 186 1.04 -6.53 20.26
N PRO A 187 2.13 -5.78 20.55
CA PRO A 187 2.41 -4.54 19.85
C PRO A 187 2.51 -4.77 18.33
N LEU A 188 1.99 -3.84 17.54
CA LEU A 188 1.89 -4.00 16.08
C LEU A 188 3.27 -4.25 15.42
N ILE A 189 4.35 -3.69 15.96
CA ILE A 189 5.71 -3.93 15.46
C ILE A 189 6.09 -5.42 15.41
N GLU A 190 5.47 -6.28 16.22
CA GLU A 190 5.70 -7.72 16.23
C GLU A 190 4.94 -8.47 15.10
N LEU A 191 4.00 -7.80 14.42
CA LEU A 191 3.13 -8.45 13.44
C LEU A 191 3.94 -9.12 12.32
N ARG A 192 4.97 -8.45 11.77
CA ARG A 192 5.82 -9.03 10.71
C ARG A 192 6.35 -10.40 11.09
N LYS A 193 6.91 -10.51 12.29
CA LYS A 193 7.48 -11.76 12.79
C LYS A 193 6.40 -12.85 12.92
N GLN A 194 5.24 -12.51 13.46
CA GLN A 194 4.15 -13.47 13.62
C GLN A 194 3.58 -13.91 12.27
N PHE A 195 3.38 -12.96 11.37
CA PHE A 195 2.87 -13.20 10.03
C PHE A 195 3.80 -14.07 9.19
N ASP A 196 5.11 -13.88 9.30
CA ASP A 196 6.12 -14.69 8.59
C ASP A 196 6.18 -16.13 9.10
N LEU A 197 5.89 -16.38 10.37
CA LEU A 197 5.76 -17.73 10.92
C LEU A 197 4.56 -18.50 10.32
N LEU A 198 3.52 -17.78 9.88
CA LEU A 198 2.32 -18.34 9.25
C LEU A 198 2.47 -18.52 7.73
N ARG A 199 3.62 -18.14 7.15
CA ARG A 199 3.86 -18.41 5.72
C ARG A 199 3.87 -19.90 5.48
N PRO A 200 3.10 -20.41 4.49
CA PRO A 200 3.25 -21.78 4.06
C PRO A 200 4.71 -21.98 3.64
N LYS A 201 5.36 -22.99 4.19
CA LYS A 201 6.73 -23.35 3.76
C LYS A 201 6.67 -23.58 2.26
N ARG A 202 7.43 -22.78 1.47
CA ARG A 202 7.56 -23.04 0.04
C ARG A 202 7.94 -24.52 -0.12
N PRO A 203 7.23 -25.28 -0.98
CA PRO A 203 7.71 -26.59 -1.33
C PRO A 203 9.14 -26.45 -1.89
N ALA A 204 10.05 -27.29 -1.39
CA ALA A 204 11.45 -27.30 -1.77
C ALA A 204 11.63 -27.68 -3.25
#